data_5083cd31f2ebdd0fdd9ed388cfee018a
#
_entry.id   5083cd31f2ebdd0fdd9ed388cfee018a
#
_cell.length_a   1.000
_cell.length_b   1.000
_cell.length_c   1.000
_cell.angle_alpha   90.00
_cell.angle_beta   90.00
_cell.angle_gamma   90.00
#
_symmetry.space_group_name_H-M   'P 1'
#
loop_
_entity.id
_entity.type
_entity.pdbx_description
1 polymer ?
#
loop_
_entity_poly.entity_id
_entity_poly.type
_entity_poly.pdbx_seq_one_letter_code
_entity_poly.pdbx_strand_id
1 'polypeptide(L)'
;MVGATGLAGQQFLVALANHPRFEVVKLAASARSAGRAYRDAIRDGSGQVRWYADGALDERLAALVVEDAESLDPRGLGAVFSAIDAEPARVLEPRWAAEVPVISTASAFRGEPDVPILVPGVNLGHAELIHAQRRRRGWKGFITPNPNCTTTGLAISLTPLHARFGVTRVLMTSLQAVSGAGRSPGVTGLDVIDNVIPYISGEEEKVERETRKILGALQGDTIIPASIAVSCTCTRVAVLEGHTEAVFVELARPATAEEIRSAWLEAGADLSARSLPSAPARLITVHDDPYRPQPRIDRDVDNGMTTSVGRLRPDSALTNGWKYVLVSHNTKMGAARGAILVAEHLDAERFIVAP
;
A
#
# COMPACT_ATOMS: atom_id res chain seq x y z
N MET A 1 13.04 2.93 -11.20
CA MET A 1 11.71 3.41 -10.71
C MET A 1 10.88 3.89 -11.88
N VAL A 2 9.71 3.32 -12.12
CA VAL A 2 8.79 3.68 -13.21
C VAL A 2 7.59 4.44 -12.65
N GLY A 3 7.10 5.45 -13.41
CA GLY A 3 6.11 6.41 -12.90
C GLY A 3 6.73 7.48 -12.00
N ALA A 4 8.03 7.72 -12.13
CA ALA A 4 8.83 8.55 -11.23
C ALA A 4 8.32 9.99 -11.06
N THR A 5 7.65 10.56 -12.05
CA THR A 5 7.13 11.94 -12.01
C THR A 5 5.78 12.08 -11.32
N GLY A 6 5.08 10.97 -11.05
CA GLY A 6 3.82 10.92 -10.32
C GLY A 6 4.00 11.05 -8.81
N LEU A 7 2.91 11.33 -8.08
CA LEU A 7 2.93 11.53 -6.62
C LEU A 7 3.47 10.30 -5.88
N ALA A 8 2.98 9.11 -6.20
CA ALA A 8 3.49 7.87 -5.61
C ALA A 8 4.97 7.63 -5.99
N GLY A 9 5.36 7.91 -7.25
CA GLY A 9 6.74 7.81 -7.71
C GLY A 9 7.70 8.71 -6.91
N GLN A 10 7.30 9.94 -6.62
CA GLN A 10 8.07 10.87 -5.80
C GLN A 10 8.26 10.35 -4.36
N GLN A 11 7.23 9.74 -3.77
CA GLN A 11 7.34 9.11 -2.45
C GLN A 11 8.34 7.92 -2.46
N PHE A 12 8.38 7.13 -3.54
CA PHE A 12 9.42 6.12 -3.73
C PHE A 12 10.82 6.74 -3.76
N LEU A 13 11.01 7.84 -4.51
CA LEU A 13 12.31 8.47 -4.63
C LEU A 13 12.83 9.00 -3.30
N VAL A 14 11.97 9.61 -2.49
CA VAL A 14 12.33 10.04 -1.13
C VAL A 14 12.75 8.84 -0.27
N ALA A 15 11.98 7.76 -0.32
CA ALA A 15 12.25 6.58 0.50
C ALA A 15 13.48 5.78 0.05
N LEU A 16 13.83 5.84 -1.24
CA LEU A 16 14.96 5.12 -1.84
C LEU A 16 16.26 5.95 -1.95
N ALA A 17 16.21 7.26 -1.70
CA ALA A 17 17.37 8.16 -1.92
C ALA A 17 18.66 7.68 -1.22
N ASN A 18 18.54 7.19 0.02
CA ASN A 18 19.65 6.67 0.82
C ASN A 18 19.31 5.28 1.39
N HIS A 19 18.62 4.45 0.61
CA HIS A 19 18.19 3.16 1.08
C HIS A 19 19.37 2.17 1.14
N PRO A 20 19.56 1.41 2.26
CA PRO A 20 20.77 0.61 2.44
C PRO A 20 20.84 -0.65 1.56
N ARG A 21 19.71 -1.08 0.96
CA ARG A 21 19.63 -2.31 0.14
C ARG A 21 19.31 -2.05 -1.32
N PHE A 22 18.66 -0.94 -1.64
CA PHE A 22 18.20 -0.64 -3.00
C PHE A 22 18.76 0.70 -3.47
N GLU A 23 19.37 0.69 -4.65
CA GLU A 23 19.82 1.88 -5.33
C GLU A 23 18.97 2.17 -6.56
N VAL A 24 18.52 3.41 -6.71
CA VAL A 24 17.82 3.85 -7.91
C VAL A 24 18.84 4.20 -8.99
N VAL A 25 18.91 3.38 -10.02
CA VAL A 25 19.83 3.54 -11.16
C VAL A 25 19.14 4.04 -12.43
N LYS A 26 17.82 3.82 -12.55
CA LYS A 26 17.01 4.27 -13.69
C LYS A 26 15.70 4.89 -13.22
N LEU A 27 15.32 5.97 -13.90
CA LEU A 27 14.01 6.59 -13.76
C LEU A 27 13.27 6.48 -15.08
N ALA A 28 11.99 6.09 -15.05
CA ALA A 28 11.16 6.05 -16.23
C ALA A 28 9.78 6.68 -15.99
N ALA A 29 9.24 7.27 -17.03
CA ALA A 29 7.90 7.86 -17.02
C ALA A 29 7.32 7.81 -18.44
N SER A 30 6.22 8.52 -18.69
CA SER A 30 5.65 8.62 -20.06
C SER A 30 6.59 9.36 -21.01
N ALA A 31 6.43 9.16 -22.31
CA ALA A 31 7.18 9.80 -23.37
C ALA A 31 7.29 11.34 -23.23
N ARG A 32 6.29 11.99 -22.58
CA ARG A 32 6.33 13.45 -22.31
C ARG A 32 7.49 13.89 -21.42
N SER A 33 7.97 13.01 -20.56
CA SER A 33 9.04 13.27 -19.59
C SER A 33 10.38 12.70 -20.06
N ALA A 34 10.39 11.77 -21.00
CA ALA A 34 11.56 11.07 -21.47
C ALA A 34 12.61 12.00 -22.12
N GLY A 35 13.88 11.66 -21.99
CA GLY A 35 15.04 12.42 -22.51
C GLY A 35 15.42 13.65 -21.69
N ARG A 36 14.71 13.97 -20.61
CA ARG A 36 14.96 15.14 -19.75
C ARG A 36 15.58 14.70 -18.43
N ALA A 37 16.44 15.54 -17.85
CA ALA A 37 16.87 15.34 -16.47
C ALA A 37 15.63 15.37 -15.56
N TYR A 38 15.61 14.56 -14.51
CA TYR A 38 14.43 14.43 -13.64
C TYR A 38 13.97 15.77 -13.05
N ARG A 39 14.94 16.63 -12.62
CA ARG A 39 14.63 17.97 -12.13
C ARG A 39 13.85 18.84 -13.11
N ASP A 40 14.01 18.59 -14.41
CA ASP A 40 13.29 19.30 -15.47
C ASP A 40 12.01 18.57 -15.89
N ALA A 41 12.00 17.25 -15.79
CA ALA A 41 10.83 16.42 -16.10
C ALA A 41 9.66 16.64 -15.10
N ILE A 42 9.95 17.07 -13.87
CA ILE A 42 8.93 17.43 -12.86
C ILE A 42 8.47 18.88 -12.94
N ARG A 43 8.92 19.66 -13.94
CA ARG A 43 8.41 21.02 -14.19
C ARG A 43 7.22 20.99 -15.15
N ASP A 44 6.24 21.84 -14.89
CA ASP A 44 5.14 22.04 -15.84
C ASP A 44 5.52 23.01 -16.95
N GLY A 45 4.53 23.29 -17.85
CA GLY A 45 4.73 24.19 -18.98
C GLY A 45 5.02 25.66 -18.59
N SER A 46 4.72 26.05 -17.34
CA SER A 46 5.06 27.37 -16.79
C SER A 46 6.43 27.41 -16.12
N GLY A 47 7.12 26.26 -16.02
CA GLY A 47 8.39 26.10 -15.30
C GLY A 47 8.24 25.85 -13.80
N GLN A 48 7.02 25.78 -13.26
CA GLN A 48 6.78 25.48 -11.85
C GLN A 48 7.18 24.04 -11.51
N VAL A 49 7.97 23.87 -10.44
CA VAL A 49 8.35 22.57 -9.92
C VAL A 49 7.15 21.87 -9.29
N ARG A 50 6.90 20.63 -9.71
CA ARG A 50 5.80 19.80 -9.22
C ARG A 50 6.34 18.66 -8.36
N TRP A 51 6.95 19.04 -7.25
CA TRP A 51 7.41 18.13 -6.21
C TRP A 51 6.42 18.18 -5.04
N TYR A 52 5.84 17.04 -4.69
CA TYR A 52 4.77 16.93 -3.69
C TYR A 52 5.10 15.96 -2.56
N ALA A 53 6.24 15.27 -2.64
CA ALA A 53 6.66 14.35 -1.59
C ALA A 53 7.23 15.12 -0.39
N ASP A 54 7.08 14.53 0.79
CA ASP A 54 7.67 15.05 2.02
C ASP A 54 9.19 14.83 2.00
N GLY A 55 9.95 15.88 1.90
CA GLY A 55 11.40 15.81 1.88
C GLY A 55 12.02 16.42 0.63
N ALA A 56 13.31 16.69 0.69
CA ALA A 56 14.06 17.26 -0.42
C ALA A 56 14.28 16.22 -1.52
N LEU A 57 14.29 16.69 -2.76
CA LEU A 57 14.74 15.88 -3.89
C LEU A 57 16.24 15.68 -3.80
N ASP A 58 16.68 14.43 -3.79
CA ASP A 58 18.11 14.07 -3.83
C ASP A 58 18.75 14.53 -5.14
N GLU A 59 19.91 15.19 -5.06
CA GLU A 59 20.58 15.80 -6.23
C GLU A 59 21.06 14.77 -7.25
N ARG A 60 21.47 13.56 -6.81
CA ARG A 60 21.86 12.47 -7.70
C ARG A 60 20.64 12.01 -8.51
N LEU A 61 19.51 11.81 -7.86
CA LEU A 61 18.25 11.42 -8.51
C LEU A 61 17.73 12.54 -9.42
N ALA A 62 17.87 13.81 -9.01
CA ALA A 62 17.50 14.98 -9.80
C ALA A 62 18.26 15.09 -11.14
N ALA A 63 19.46 14.57 -11.19
CA ALA A 63 20.33 14.59 -12.39
C ALA A 63 20.07 13.40 -13.34
N LEU A 64 19.42 12.32 -12.90
CA LEU A 64 19.14 11.16 -13.76
C LEU A 64 18.25 11.56 -14.93
N VAL A 65 18.56 11.06 -16.12
CA VAL A 65 17.72 11.22 -17.30
C VAL A 65 16.53 10.25 -17.20
N VAL A 66 15.33 10.77 -17.42
CA VAL A 66 14.12 9.97 -17.43
C VAL A 66 14.02 9.20 -18.74
N GLU A 67 13.88 7.88 -18.67
CA GLU A 67 13.62 7.00 -19.82
C GLU A 67 12.11 6.93 -20.13
N ASP A 68 11.77 6.55 -21.36
CA ASP A 68 10.39 6.22 -21.68
C ASP A 68 10.05 4.83 -21.12
N ALA A 69 8.98 4.73 -20.33
CA ALA A 69 8.54 3.48 -19.72
C ALA A 69 8.24 2.39 -20.77
N GLU A 70 7.76 2.75 -21.95
CA GLU A 70 7.46 1.79 -23.02
C GLU A 70 8.70 1.13 -23.60
N SER A 71 9.85 1.81 -23.59
CA SER A 71 11.13 1.33 -24.11
C SER A 71 12.10 0.87 -23.02
N LEU A 72 11.71 0.92 -21.74
CA LEU A 72 12.56 0.51 -20.63
C LEU A 72 13.04 -0.94 -20.77
N ASP A 73 14.37 -1.13 -20.84
CA ASP A 73 15.00 -2.45 -20.72
C ASP A 73 15.28 -2.75 -19.24
N PRO A 74 14.62 -3.77 -18.65
CA PRO A 74 14.82 -4.12 -17.25
C PRO A 74 16.04 -5.01 -17.00
N ARG A 75 16.70 -5.51 -18.03
CA ARG A 75 17.85 -6.43 -17.86
C ARG A 75 18.99 -5.74 -17.11
N GLY A 76 19.59 -6.46 -16.18
CA GLY A 76 20.64 -5.93 -15.31
C GLY A 76 20.12 -5.10 -14.13
N LEU A 77 18.79 -5.06 -13.92
CA LEU A 77 18.18 -4.51 -12.71
C LEU A 77 17.83 -5.63 -11.72
N GLY A 78 17.96 -5.36 -10.42
CA GLY A 78 17.51 -6.29 -9.38
C GLY A 78 15.98 -6.33 -9.24
N ALA A 79 15.30 -5.20 -9.46
CA ALA A 79 13.84 -5.09 -9.44
C ALA A 79 13.37 -3.82 -10.16
N VAL A 80 12.08 -3.80 -10.51
CA VAL A 80 11.36 -2.62 -10.97
C VAL A 80 10.31 -2.24 -9.93
N PHE A 81 10.40 -1.01 -9.40
CA PHE A 81 9.29 -0.40 -8.65
C PHE A 81 8.41 0.34 -9.65
N SER A 82 7.12 0.01 -9.68
CA SER A 82 6.13 0.54 -10.63
C SER A 82 5.05 1.33 -9.92
N ALA A 83 4.90 2.60 -10.31
CA ALA A 83 3.85 3.50 -9.82
C ALA A 83 3.13 4.17 -10.99
N ILE A 84 2.62 3.36 -11.90
CA ILE A 84 1.85 3.77 -13.07
C ILE A 84 0.39 3.36 -12.93
N ASP A 85 -0.47 3.93 -13.77
CA ASP A 85 -1.90 3.60 -13.80
C ASP A 85 -2.14 2.16 -14.27
N ALA A 86 -3.32 1.62 -13.95
CA ALA A 86 -3.64 0.21 -14.22
C ALA A 86 -3.60 -0.18 -15.70
N GLU A 87 -4.04 0.70 -16.60
CA GLU A 87 -4.07 0.42 -18.04
C GLU A 87 -2.66 0.21 -18.62
N PRO A 88 -1.70 1.16 -18.49
CA PRO A 88 -0.33 0.90 -18.94
C PRO A 88 0.34 -0.25 -18.16
N ALA A 89 0.03 -0.45 -16.87
CA ALA A 89 0.58 -1.55 -16.07
C ALA A 89 0.23 -2.93 -16.66
N ARG A 90 -1.00 -3.11 -17.19
CA ARG A 90 -1.42 -4.38 -17.83
C ARG A 90 -0.51 -4.79 -18.98
N VAL A 91 0.06 -3.83 -19.68
CA VAL A 91 0.91 -4.07 -20.86
C VAL A 91 2.39 -4.13 -20.49
N LEU A 92 2.84 -3.22 -19.63
CA LEU A 92 4.27 -3.02 -19.38
C LEU A 92 4.82 -3.93 -18.29
N GLU A 93 4.09 -4.12 -17.18
CA GLU A 93 4.58 -4.92 -16.07
C GLU A 93 4.87 -6.38 -16.43
N PRO A 94 4.06 -7.09 -17.25
CA PRO A 94 4.41 -8.43 -17.73
C PRO A 94 5.71 -8.49 -18.53
N ARG A 95 6.01 -7.45 -19.31
CA ARG A 95 7.26 -7.37 -20.09
C ARG A 95 8.47 -7.28 -19.18
N TRP A 96 8.37 -6.49 -18.10
CA TRP A 96 9.45 -6.38 -17.11
C TRP A 96 9.53 -7.63 -16.24
N ALA A 97 8.38 -8.19 -15.82
CA ALA A 97 8.33 -9.38 -14.98
C ALA A 97 8.87 -10.64 -15.68
N ALA A 98 8.90 -10.67 -17.01
CA ALA A 98 9.57 -11.73 -17.76
C ALA A 98 11.06 -11.84 -17.40
N GLU A 99 11.70 -10.74 -17.03
CA GLU A 99 13.14 -10.68 -16.72
C GLU A 99 13.43 -10.45 -15.23
N VAL A 100 12.70 -9.52 -14.56
CA VAL A 100 13.01 -9.09 -13.19
C VAL A 100 11.76 -8.96 -12.31
N PRO A 101 11.88 -9.02 -10.98
CA PRO A 101 10.80 -8.71 -10.06
C PRO A 101 10.18 -7.32 -10.30
N VAL A 102 8.84 -7.24 -10.27
CA VAL A 102 8.07 -6.00 -10.35
C VAL A 102 7.26 -5.83 -9.06
N ILE A 103 7.58 -4.79 -8.31
CA ILE A 103 6.83 -4.36 -7.12
C ILE A 103 5.96 -3.19 -7.54
N SER A 104 4.65 -3.39 -7.56
CA SER A 104 3.71 -2.46 -8.20
C SER A 104 2.77 -1.79 -7.20
N THR A 105 2.36 -0.56 -7.47
CA THR A 105 1.21 0.09 -6.80
C THR A 105 -0.06 0.04 -7.65
N ALA A 106 0.03 -0.40 -8.91
CA ALA A 106 -1.10 -0.49 -9.81
C ALA A 106 -2.10 -1.59 -9.39
N SER A 107 -3.37 -1.37 -9.67
CA SER A 107 -4.43 -2.36 -9.39
C SER A 107 -4.55 -3.46 -10.45
N ALA A 108 -3.79 -3.38 -11.54
CA ALA A 108 -3.94 -4.20 -12.73
C ALA A 108 -3.96 -5.70 -12.47
N PHE A 109 -3.11 -6.19 -11.57
CA PHE A 109 -2.91 -7.61 -11.31
C PHE A 109 -3.41 -8.08 -9.95
N ARG A 110 -4.03 -7.20 -9.13
CA ARG A 110 -4.51 -7.58 -7.79
C ARG A 110 -5.56 -8.68 -7.80
N GLY A 111 -6.35 -8.77 -8.88
CA GLY A 111 -7.39 -9.79 -9.05
C GLY A 111 -6.88 -11.15 -9.53
N GLU A 112 -5.65 -11.25 -10.05
CA GLU A 112 -5.12 -12.46 -10.63
C GLU A 112 -4.91 -13.56 -9.58
N PRO A 113 -5.26 -14.83 -9.89
CA PRO A 113 -5.20 -15.91 -8.91
C PRO A 113 -3.77 -16.31 -8.53
N ASP A 114 -2.80 -16.10 -9.41
CA ASP A 114 -1.37 -16.42 -9.23
C ASP A 114 -0.53 -15.21 -8.76
N VAL A 115 -1.15 -14.09 -8.46
CA VAL A 115 -0.47 -12.88 -8.03
C VAL A 115 -0.76 -12.60 -6.56
N PRO A 116 0.22 -12.66 -5.65
CA PRO A 116 0.01 -12.32 -4.25
C PRO A 116 -0.12 -10.80 -4.08
N ILE A 117 -1.09 -10.38 -3.25
CA ILE A 117 -1.13 -9.01 -2.72
C ILE A 117 -0.46 -9.08 -1.35
N LEU A 118 0.70 -8.46 -1.19
CA LEU A 118 1.47 -8.54 0.05
C LEU A 118 1.31 -7.28 0.89
N VAL A 119 1.07 -7.49 2.19
CA VAL A 119 1.01 -6.42 3.20
C VAL A 119 2.01 -6.74 4.30
N PRO A 120 2.94 -5.83 4.63
CA PRO A 120 3.92 -6.06 5.66
C PRO A 120 3.29 -6.39 7.01
N GLY A 121 3.79 -7.44 7.67
CA GLY A 121 3.29 -7.88 8.98
C GLY A 121 1.89 -8.51 8.99
N VAL A 122 1.31 -8.78 7.81
CA VAL A 122 -0.03 -9.37 7.65
C VAL A 122 0.04 -10.74 7.00
N ASN A 123 0.49 -10.79 5.75
CA ASN A 123 0.41 -12.01 4.95
C ASN A 123 1.67 -12.28 4.11
N LEU A 124 2.84 -11.94 4.62
CA LEU A 124 4.09 -12.11 3.87
C LEU A 124 4.35 -13.57 3.43
N GLY A 125 3.79 -14.55 4.13
CA GLY A 125 3.83 -15.96 3.71
C GLY A 125 3.12 -16.25 2.36
N HIS A 126 2.24 -15.36 1.90
CA HIS A 126 1.65 -15.49 0.56
C HIS A 126 2.68 -15.27 -0.57
N ALA A 127 3.91 -14.81 -0.25
CA ALA A 127 5.00 -14.71 -1.21
C ALA A 127 5.34 -16.06 -1.89
N GLU A 128 5.08 -17.18 -1.23
CA GLU A 128 5.26 -18.52 -1.81
C GLU A 128 4.47 -18.72 -3.13
N LEU A 129 3.38 -17.96 -3.32
CA LEU A 129 2.61 -17.97 -4.58
C LEU A 129 3.45 -17.48 -5.77
N ILE A 130 4.52 -16.72 -5.55
CA ILE A 130 5.46 -16.27 -6.59
C ILE A 130 6.05 -17.46 -7.35
N HIS A 131 6.31 -18.58 -6.69
CA HIS A 131 6.80 -19.78 -7.35
C HIS A 131 5.80 -20.33 -8.37
N ALA A 132 4.52 -20.34 -8.02
CA ALA A 132 3.45 -20.73 -8.94
C ALA A 132 3.31 -19.73 -10.10
N GLN A 133 3.40 -18.44 -9.81
CA GLN A 133 3.34 -17.39 -10.82
C GLN A 133 4.47 -17.55 -11.85
N ARG A 134 5.72 -17.72 -11.40
CA ARG A 134 6.88 -17.95 -12.27
C ARG A 134 6.68 -19.17 -13.19
N ARG A 135 6.24 -20.29 -12.63
CA ARG A 135 5.99 -21.52 -13.41
C ARG A 135 4.90 -21.32 -14.46
N ARG A 136 3.77 -20.72 -14.08
CA ARG A 136 2.61 -20.55 -14.96
C ARG A 136 2.85 -19.56 -16.09
N ARG A 137 3.57 -18.48 -15.80
CA ARG A 137 3.81 -17.39 -16.76
C ARG A 137 5.13 -17.50 -17.51
N GLY A 138 6.01 -18.43 -17.12
CA GLY A 138 7.33 -18.58 -17.72
C GLY A 138 8.27 -17.41 -17.46
N TRP A 139 8.06 -16.69 -16.35
CA TRP A 139 8.83 -15.51 -16.01
C TRP A 139 10.02 -15.83 -15.10
N LYS A 140 11.13 -15.09 -15.26
CA LYS A 140 12.26 -15.10 -14.32
C LYS A 140 11.92 -14.28 -13.07
N GLY A 141 11.29 -13.11 -13.28
CA GLY A 141 10.79 -12.26 -12.22
C GLY A 141 9.38 -12.65 -11.77
N PHE A 142 8.64 -11.67 -11.31
CA PHE A 142 7.26 -11.78 -10.86
C PHE A 142 6.61 -10.40 -10.76
N ILE A 143 5.30 -10.37 -10.57
CA ILE A 143 4.56 -9.16 -10.17
C ILE A 143 3.98 -9.38 -8.78
N THR A 144 4.23 -8.45 -7.86
CA THR A 144 3.49 -8.35 -6.60
C THR A 144 3.01 -6.91 -6.42
N PRO A 145 1.69 -6.67 -6.49
CA PRO A 145 1.13 -5.36 -6.23
C PRO A 145 0.89 -5.14 -4.74
N ASN A 146 1.05 -3.90 -4.30
CA ASN A 146 0.47 -3.44 -3.05
C ASN A 146 -1.06 -3.49 -3.15
N PRO A 147 -1.78 -3.66 -2.04
CA PRO A 147 -3.22 -3.46 -2.01
C PRO A 147 -3.61 -2.01 -2.28
N ASN A 148 -4.89 -1.77 -2.38
CA ASN A 148 -5.48 -0.44 -2.25
C ASN A 148 -5.07 0.18 -0.90
N CYS A 149 -4.84 1.50 -0.87
CA CYS A 149 -4.31 2.19 0.30
C CYS A 149 -5.25 2.12 1.52
N THR A 150 -6.58 2.16 1.30
CA THR A 150 -7.58 1.92 2.35
C THR A 150 -7.52 0.47 2.82
N THR A 151 -7.49 -0.49 1.90
CA THR A 151 -7.36 -1.91 2.24
C THR A 151 -6.12 -2.20 3.11
N THR A 152 -5.03 -1.46 2.93
CA THR A 152 -3.81 -1.66 3.73
C THR A 152 -4.07 -1.44 5.22
N GLY A 153 -4.62 -0.28 5.60
CA GLY A 153 -4.93 0.04 7.00
C GLY A 153 -5.96 -0.93 7.60
N LEU A 154 -7.01 -1.21 6.83
CA LEU A 154 -8.05 -2.15 7.23
C LEU A 154 -7.47 -3.55 7.49
N ALA A 155 -6.71 -4.11 6.55
CA ALA A 155 -6.12 -5.45 6.68
C ALA A 155 -5.15 -5.55 7.86
N ILE A 156 -4.30 -4.53 8.10
CA ILE A 156 -3.40 -4.48 9.25
C ILE A 156 -4.20 -4.58 10.55
N SER A 157 -5.29 -3.82 10.69
CA SER A 157 -6.10 -3.83 11.91
C SER A 157 -6.94 -5.11 12.09
N LEU A 158 -7.41 -5.71 11.00
CA LEU A 158 -8.26 -6.92 11.04
C LEU A 158 -7.47 -8.22 11.25
N THR A 159 -6.24 -8.31 10.74
CA THR A 159 -5.44 -9.54 10.78
C THR A 159 -5.31 -10.15 12.17
N PRO A 160 -4.89 -9.42 13.23
CA PRO A 160 -4.77 -9.98 14.56
C PRO A 160 -6.14 -10.38 15.16
N LEU A 161 -7.20 -9.68 14.81
CA LEU A 161 -8.55 -10.02 15.24
C LEU A 161 -9.06 -11.28 14.53
N HIS A 162 -8.81 -11.38 13.23
CA HIS A 162 -9.19 -12.57 12.46
C HIS A 162 -8.47 -13.83 12.91
N ALA A 163 -7.18 -13.71 13.16
CA ALA A 163 -6.35 -14.83 13.64
C ALA A 163 -6.78 -15.33 15.03
N ARG A 164 -7.12 -14.42 15.95
CA ARG A 164 -7.46 -14.80 17.35
C ARG A 164 -8.91 -15.14 17.56
N PHE A 165 -9.83 -14.40 16.95
CA PHE A 165 -11.27 -14.47 17.27
C PHE A 165 -12.12 -14.91 16.10
N GLY A 166 -11.58 -14.89 14.87
CA GLY A 166 -12.35 -15.09 13.64
C GLY A 166 -13.23 -13.89 13.33
N VAL A 167 -12.93 -13.15 12.28
CA VAL A 167 -13.80 -12.07 11.79
C VAL A 167 -14.78 -12.67 10.80
N THR A 168 -16.09 -12.41 11.01
CA THR A 168 -17.17 -12.91 10.16
C THR A 168 -17.79 -11.82 9.30
N ARG A 169 -17.87 -10.58 9.83
CA ARG A 169 -18.44 -9.44 9.13
C ARG A 169 -17.66 -8.16 9.43
N VAL A 170 -17.51 -7.32 8.41
CA VAL A 170 -16.90 -5.99 8.52
C VAL A 170 -17.81 -4.98 7.82
N LEU A 171 -18.17 -3.91 8.52
CA LEU A 171 -18.78 -2.71 7.94
C LEU A 171 -17.78 -1.57 8.13
N MET A 172 -17.41 -0.87 7.07
CA MET A 172 -16.38 0.16 7.13
C MET A 172 -16.79 1.39 6.34
N THR A 173 -16.57 2.56 6.94
CA THR A 173 -16.65 3.84 6.23
C THR A 173 -15.29 4.49 6.25
N SER A 174 -14.76 4.82 5.07
CA SER A 174 -13.49 5.53 4.95
C SER A 174 -13.68 7.01 4.63
N LEU A 175 -12.88 7.83 5.32
CA LEU A 175 -12.70 9.25 5.05
C LEU A 175 -11.29 9.39 4.42
N GLN A 176 -11.24 9.37 3.09
CA GLN A 176 -9.98 9.28 2.38
C GLN A 176 -9.38 10.65 2.07
N ALA A 177 -8.08 10.76 2.32
CA ALA A 177 -7.30 11.95 2.04
C ALA A 177 -7.19 12.24 0.53
N VAL A 178 -7.05 13.51 0.15
CA VAL A 178 -6.98 13.97 -1.25
C VAL A 178 -5.77 13.41 -2.00
N SER A 179 -4.65 13.16 -1.33
CA SER A 179 -3.46 12.56 -1.95
C SER A 179 -3.71 11.16 -2.54
N GLY A 180 -4.72 10.42 -2.04
CA GLY A 180 -5.14 9.13 -2.58
C GLY A 180 -5.71 9.20 -4.00
N ALA A 181 -6.21 10.34 -4.42
CA ALA A 181 -6.67 10.58 -5.80
C ALA A 181 -5.52 10.85 -6.77
N GLY A 182 -4.30 11.02 -6.29
CA GLY A 182 -3.19 11.49 -7.09
C GLY A 182 -3.48 12.87 -7.68
N ARG A 183 -3.18 13.04 -8.97
CA ARG A 183 -3.50 14.25 -9.73
C ARG A 183 -4.57 14.00 -10.78
N SER A 184 -5.47 13.06 -10.51
CA SER A 184 -6.57 12.78 -11.42
C SER A 184 -7.43 14.02 -11.65
N PRO A 185 -7.84 14.31 -12.89
CA PRO A 185 -8.83 15.35 -13.16
C PRO A 185 -10.10 15.10 -12.34
N GLY A 186 -10.72 16.14 -11.80
CA GLY A 186 -11.98 16.06 -11.07
C GLY A 186 -11.86 16.03 -9.54
N VAL A 187 -10.64 15.99 -8.98
CA VAL A 187 -10.41 16.25 -7.54
C VAL A 187 -9.57 17.50 -7.41
N THR A 188 -10.18 18.64 -7.68
CA THR A 188 -9.57 19.94 -7.40
C THR A 188 -9.75 20.28 -5.92
N GLY A 189 -8.91 21.18 -5.39
CA GLY A 189 -9.08 21.64 -4.01
C GLY A 189 -10.49 22.18 -3.72
N LEU A 190 -11.13 22.82 -4.71
CA LEU A 190 -12.48 23.37 -4.58
C LEU A 190 -13.57 22.30 -4.51
N ASP A 191 -13.36 21.12 -5.10
CA ASP A 191 -14.36 20.04 -5.05
C ASP A 191 -14.43 19.40 -3.64
N VAL A 192 -13.36 19.50 -2.86
CA VAL A 192 -13.21 18.82 -1.57
C VAL A 192 -13.26 19.78 -0.39
N ILE A 193 -12.82 21.05 -0.56
CA ILE A 193 -12.90 22.07 0.51
C ILE A 193 -14.36 22.34 0.81
N ASP A 194 -14.70 22.34 2.12
CA ASP A 194 -16.06 22.51 2.64
C ASP A 194 -17.06 21.47 2.07
N ASN A 195 -16.56 20.26 1.73
CA ASN A 195 -17.36 19.21 1.10
C ASN A 195 -16.90 17.80 1.52
N VAL A 196 -17.80 16.83 1.38
CA VAL A 196 -17.54 15.40 1.44
C VAL A 196 -18.03 14.77 0.15
N ILE A 197 -17.12 14.19 -0.63
CA ILE A 197 -17.50 13.46 -1.85
C ILE A 197 -17.88 12.03 -1.43
N PRO A 198 -19.15 11.59 -1.60
CA PRO A 198 -19.64 10.33 -1.04
C PRO A 198 -19.29 9.09 -1.86
N TYR A 199 -18.50 9.23 -2.93
CA TYR A 199 -18.19 8.14 -3.85
C TYR A 199 -16.78 8.27 -4.44
N ILE A 200 -16.05 7.15 -4.49
CA ILE A 200 -14.77 7.00 -5.20
C ILE A 200 -14.90 5.80 -6.13
N SER A 201 -14.75 6.03 -7.42
CA SER A 201 -15.03 5.02 -8.46
C SER A 201 -14.29 3.71 -8.27
N GLY A 202 -15.04 2.61 -8.13
CA GLY A 202 -14.52 1.24 -7.99
C GLY A 202 -13.70 0.99 -6.72
N GLU A 203 -13.78 1.90 -5.73
CA GLU A 203 -12.97 1.79 -4.52
C GLU A 203 -13.54 0.74 -3.55
N GLU A 204 -14.83 0.73 -3.38
CA GLU A 204 -15.53 -0.17 -2.46
C GLU A 204 -15.32 -1.64 -2.85
N GLU A 205 -15.53 -1.96 -4.12
CA GLU A 205 -15.33 -3.31 -4.66
C GLU A 205 -13.86 -3.78 -4.54
N LYS A 206 -12.90 -2.86 -4.66
CA LYS A 206 -11.48 -3.17 -4.44
C LYS A 206 -11.25 -3.53 -2.98
N VAL A 207 -11.70 -2.70 -2.04
CA VAL A 207 -11.52 -2.92 -0.61
C VAL A 207 -12.13 -4.25 -0.19
N GLU A 208 -13.36 -4.53 -0.59
CA GLU A 208 -14.06 -5.77 -0.26
C GLU A 208 -13.34 -7.02 -0.78
N ARG A 209 -12.96 -7.02 -2.06
CA ARG A 209 -12.28 -8.15 -2.70
C ARG A 209 -10.87 -8.34 -2.17
N GLU A 210 -10.10 -7.26 -2.06
CA GLU A 210 -8.69 -7.32 -1.65
C GLU A 210 -8.56 -7.72 -0.18
N THR A 211 -9.42 -7.21 0.72
CA THR A 211 -9.46 -7.61 2.14
C THR A 211 -9.65 -9.13 2.27
N ARG A 212 -10.60 -9.69 1.55
CA ARG A 212 -10.85 -11.14 1.57
C ARG A 212 -9.68 -11.96 1.04
N LYS A 213 -8.99 -11.47 0.00
CA LYS A 213 -7.80 -12.13 -0.56
C LYS A 213 -6.61 -12.07 0.39
N ILE A 214 -6.37 -10.91 1.00
CA ILE A 214 -5.24 -10.67 1.93
C ILE A 214 -5.38 -11.53 3.20
N LEU A 215 -6.60 -11.59 3.77
CA LEU A 215 -6.91 -12.38 4.96
C LEU A 215 -7.19 -13.85 4.64
N GLY A 216 -7.10 -14.24 3.39
CA GLY A 216 -7.28 -15.61 2.93
C GLY A 216 -6.11 -16.53 3.29
N ALA A 217 -6.24 -17.79 2.93
CA ALA A 217 -5.22 -18.81 3.18
C ALA A 217 -4.58 -19.27 1.87
N LEU A 218 -3.25 -19.36 1.85
CA LEU A 218 -2.53 -19.99 0.74
C LEU A 218 -2.74 -21.52 0.81
N GLN A 219 -3.29 -22.10 -0.25
CA GLN A 219 -3.50 -23.54 -0.40
C GLN A 219 -2.93 -23.99 -1.74
N GLY A 220 -1.80 -24.69 -1.70
CA GLY A 220 -1.06 -25.05 -2.92
C GLY A 220 -0.69 -23.80 -3.73
N ASP A 221 -1.11 -23.76 -4.98
CA ASP A 221 -0.79 -22.70 -5.94
C ASP A 221 -1.88 -21.60 -6.03
N THR A 222 -2.68 -21.40 -4.99
CA THR A 222 -3.76 -20.40 -4.99
C THR A 222 -4.02 -19.86 -3.59
N ILE A 223 -4.61 -18.66 -3.52
CA ILE A 223 -5.13 -18.08 -2.27
C ILE A 223 -6.64 -18.31 -2.26
N ILE A 224 -7.12 -19.03 -1.25
CA ILE A 224 -8.55 -19.14 -0.95
C ILE A 224 -8.96 -17.92 -0.16
N PRO A 225 -9.84 -17.04 -0.68
CA PRO A 225 -10.25 -15.85 0.03
C PRO A 225 -10.93 -16.17 1.36
N ALA A 226 -10.69 -15.35 2.38
CA ALA A 226 -11.36 -15.48 3.66
C ALA A 226 -12.89 -15.38 3.52
N SER A 227 -13.61 -16.24 4.26
CA SER A 227 -15.07 -16.23 4.31
C SER A 227 -15.58 -15.13 5.24
N ILE A 228 -15.36 -13.88 4.84
CA ILE A 228 -15.75 -12.68 5.59
C ILE A 228 -16.71 -11.87 4.72
N ALA A 229 -17.84 -11.45 5.27
CA ALA A 229 -18.70 -10.46 4.63
C ALA A 229 -18.09 -9.07 4.88
N VAL A 230 -17.69 -8.38 3.81
CA VAL A 230 -17.14 -7.02 3.88
C VAL A 230 -18.05 -6.09 3.10
N SER A 231 -18.45 -4.97 3.71
CA SER A 231 -19.21 -3.90 3.05
C SER A 231 -18.60 -2.55 3.42
N CYS A 232 -18.35 -1.73 2.41
CA CYS A 232 -17.65 -0.47 2.56
C CYS A 232 -18.44 0.70 2.00
N THR A 233 -18.25 1.88 2.59
CA THR A 233 -18.60 3.17 1.99
C THR A 233 -17.35 4.02 1.95
N CYS A 234 -16.92 4.40 0.74
CA CYS A 234 -15.66 5.11 0.54
C CYS A 234 -15.91 6.57 0.14
N THR A 235 -15.50 7.50 0.99
CA THR A 235 -15.69 8.93 0.80
C THR A 235 -14.36 9.69 0.66
N ARG A 236 -14.37 10.86 0.01
CA ARG A 236 -13.23 11.76 -0.05
C ARG A 236 -13.48 12.99 0.80
N VAL A 237 -12.50 13.37 1.62
CA VAL A 237 -12.57 14.49 2.56
C VAL A 237 -11.38 15.43 2.40
N ALA A 238 -11.51 16.67 2.92
CA ALA A 238 -10.49 17.72 2.87
C ALA A 238 -9.33 17.46 3.85
N VAL A 239 -8.72 16.28 3.78
CA VAL A 239 -7.53 15.87 4.53
C VAL A 239 -6.41 15.65 3.51
N LEU A 240 -5.22 16.22 3.75
CA LEU A 240 -4.11 16.11 2.79
C LEU A 240 -3.63 14.67 2.66
N GLU A 241 -3.29 14.04 3.79
CA GLU A 241 -2.77 12.68 3.89
C GLU A 241 -3.29 11.97 5.14
N GLY A 242 -3.31 10.63 5.10
CA GLY A 242 -3.81 9.79 6.17
C GLY A 242 -5.31 9.48 5.99
N HIS A 243 -5.61 8.22 5.60
CA HIS A 243 -6.99 7.73 5.56
C HIS A 243 -7.48 7.43 6.96
N THR A 244 -8.68 7.88 7.27
CA THR A 244 -9.38 7.52 8.50
C THR A 244 -10.48 6.53 8.15
N GLU A 245 -10.62 5.46 8.95
CA GLU A 245 -11.64 4.45 8.74
C GLU A 245 -12.41 4.19 10.03
N ALA A 246 -13.74 4.28 9.97
CA ALA A 246 -14.65 3.83 11.02
C ALA A 246 -15.02 2.38 10.72
N VAL A 247 -14.60 1.46 11.59
CA VAL A 247 -14.72 0.01 11.39
C VAL A 247 -15.66 -0.58 12.44
N PHE A 248 -16.62 -1.37 11.98
CA PHE A 248 -17.49 -2.22 12.78
C PHE A 248 -17.18 -3.67 12.40
N VAL A 249 -16.90 -4.51 13.38
CA VAL A 249 -16.49 -5.89 13.15
C VAL A 249 -17.31 -6.85 14.00
N GLU A 250 -17.76 -7.94 13.38
CA GLU A 250 -18.38 -9.06 14.07
C GLU A 250 -17.35 -10.19 14.21
N LEU A 251 -17.22 -10.72 15.42
CA LEU A 251 -16.30 -11.80 15.74
C LEU A 251 -17.03 -13.13 15.87
N ALA A 252 -16.41 -14.23 15.40
CA ALA A 252 -16.97 -15.56 15.56
C ALA A 252 -16.96 -16.02 17.02
N ARG A 253 -15.98 -15.54 17.81
CA ARG A 253 -15.87 -15.83 19.24
C ARG A 253 -15.95 -14.53 20.05
N PRO A 254 -16.57 -14.54 21.24
CA PRO A 254 -16.54 -13.41 22.14
C PRO A 254 -15.09 -13.01 22.48
N ALA A 255 -14.87 -11.73 22.66
CA ALA A 255 -13.59 -11.18 23.10
C ALA A 255 -13.83 -10.02 24.07
N THR A 256 -12.89 -9.74 24.93
CA THR A 256 -12.86 -8.56 25.79
C THR A 256 -12.07 -7.43 25.10
N ALA A 257 -12.26 -6.21 25.55
CA ALA A 257 -11.48 -5.07 25.05
C ALA A 257 -9.97 -5.27 25.26
N GLU A 258 -9.58 -5.86 26.36
CA GLU A 258 -8.18 -6.13 26.69
C GLU A 258 -7.56 -7.16 25.76
N GLU A 259 -8.27 -8.24 25.45
CA GLU A 259 -7.81 -9.25 24.50
C GLU A 259 -7.63 -8.69 23.09
N ILE A 260 -8.53 -7.79 22.64
CA ILE A 260 -8.42 -7.10 21.36
C ILE A 260 -7.21 -6.16 21.36
N ARG A 261 -7.00 -5.39 22.42
CA ARG A 261 -5.83 -4.52 22.58
C ARG A 261 -4.52 -5.33 22.55
N SER A 262 -4.47 -6.43 23.29
CA SER A 262 -3.30 -7.33 23.30
C SER A 262 -3.03 -7.85 21.88
N ALA A 263 -4.06 -8.27 21.15
CA ALA A 263 -3.92 -8.72 19.77
C ALA A 263 -3.28 -7.66 18.86
N TRP A 264 -3.70 -6.41 18.99
CA TRP A 264 -3.12 -5.30 18.23
C TRP A 264 -1.68 -4.97 18.65
N LEU A 265 -1.39 -4.94 19.95
CA LEU A 265 -0.05 -4.61 20.45
C LEU A 265 1.00 -5.67 20.11
N GLU A 266 0.60 -6.92 19.94
CA GLU A 266 1.47 -8.03 19.53
C GLU A 266 1.60 -8.16 18.00
N ALA A 267 0.74 -7.45 17.23
CA ALA A 267 0.76 -7.52 15.78
C ALA A 267 2.09 -7.01 15.20
N GLY A 268 2.65 -7.78 14.26
CA GLY A 268 3.89 -7.41 13.57
C GLY A 268 5.18 -7.64 14.37
N ALA A 269 5.14 -8.35 15.49
CA ALA A 269 6.33 -8.65 16.27
C ALA A 269 7.41 -9.39 15.48
N ASP A 270 7.00 -10.30 14.60
CA ASP A 270 7.88 -11.03 13.68
C ASP A 270 8.49 -10.10 12.60
N LEU A 271 7.75 -9.12 12.13
CA LEU A 271 8.24 -8.11 11.19
C LEU A 271 9.34 -7.25 11.84
N SER A 272 9.10 -6.77 13.07
CA SER A 272 10.06 -5.96 13.82
C SER A 272 11.33 -6.75 14.13
N ALA A 273 11.21 -8.06 14.40
CA ALA A 273 12.35 -8.95 14.68
C ALA A 273 13.26 -9.18 13.44
N ARG A 274 12.77 -8.95 12.23
CA ARG A 274 13.54 -9.17 10.97
C ARG A 274 14.57 -8.08 10.66
N SER A 275 14.60 -6.98 11.40
CA SER A 275 15.53 -5.85 11.19
C SER A 275 15.54 -5.33 9.74
N LEU A 276 14.36 -5.24 9.11
CA LEU A 276 14.20 -4.64 7.79
C LEU A 276 14.27 -3.12 7.90
N PRO A 277 15.01 -2.43 7.02
CA PRO A 277 15.26 -0.98 7.13
C PRO A 277 14.00 -0.10 7.22
N SER A 278 12.94 -0.47 6.51
CA SER A 278 11.68 0.27 6.49
C SER A 278 10.64 -0.22 7.51
N ALA A 279 10.96 -1.25 8.30
CA ALA A 279 10.00 -1.78 9.27
C ALA A 279 9.75 -0.78 10.40
N PRO A 280 8.47 -0.56 10.78
CA PRO A 280 8.14 0.26 11.94
C PRO A 280 8.55 -0.43 13.25
N ALA A 281 8.79 0.35 14.28
CA ALA A 281 9.00 -0.20 15.63
C ALA A 281 7.76 -0.96 16.13
N ARG A 282 6.57 -0.49 15.71
CA ARG A 282 5.27 -1.14 15.97
C ARG A 282 4.38 -1.04 14.74
N LEU A 283 3.79 -2.16 14.34
CA LEU A 283 2.84 -2.18 13.22
C LEU A 283 1.53 -1.44 13.56
N ILE A 284 1.08 -1.56 14.82
CA ILE A 284 -0.14 -0.92 15.31
C ILE A 284 0.16 -0.16 16.62
N THR A 285 -0.31 1.08 16.70
CA THR A 285 -0.38 1.86 17.94
C THR A 285 -1.83 1.98 18.40
N VAL A 286 -2.08 1.70 19.69
CA VAL A 286 -3.41 1.74 20.30
C VAL A 286 -3.55 2.99 21.17
N HIS A 287 -4.59 3.79 20.95
CA HIS A 287 -4.87 5.00 21.71
C HIS A 287 -6.03 4.80 22.70
N ASP A 288 -5.83 5.26 23.93
CA ASP A 288 -6.87 5.32 24.97
C ASP A 288 -7.61 6.67 24.96
N ASP A 289 -6.97 7.70 24.43
CA ASP A 289 -7.57 9.03 24.28
C ASP A 289 -8.79 8.95 23.34
N PRO A 290 -10.00 9.34 23.80
CA PRO A 290 -11.22 9.26 22.99
C PRO A 290 -11.22 10.21 21.78
N TYR A 291 -10.28 11.14 21.69
CA TYR A 291 -10.10 12.06 20.56
C TYR A 291 -9.08 11.54 19.52
N ARG A 292 -8.50 10.35 19.74
CA ARG A 292 -7.52 9.74 18.83
C ARG A 292 -8.02 8.40 18.25
N PRO A 293 -7.57 8.01 17.03
CA PRO A 293 -6.55 8.67 16.20
C PRO A 293 -7.13 9.83 15.35
N GLN A 294 -6.24 10.75 14.97
CA GLN A 294 -6.54 11.86 14.05
C GLN A 294 -5.46 11.91 12.96
N PRO A 295 -5.82 12.05 11.66
CA PRO A 295 -4.83 12.02 10.58
C PRO A 295 -3.73 13.08 10.73
N ARG A 296 -4.05 14.27 11.24
CA ARG A 296 -3.09 15.36 11.38
C ARG A 296 -1.95 15.07 12.35
N ILE A 297 -2.19 14.27 13.39
CA ILE A 297 -1.22 14.01 14.46
C ILE A 297 -0.76 12.57 14.54
N ASP A 298 -1.46 11.63 13.85
CA ASP A 298 -1.20 10.19 13.97
C ASP A 298 -0.68 9.55 12.69
N ARG A 299 -0.86 10.18 11.51
CA ARG A 299 -0.48 9.58 10.23
C ARG A 299 1.02 9.36 10.07
N ASP A 300 1.86 10.17 10.73
CA ASP A 300 3.32 10.16 10.56
C ASP A 300 4.08 9.35 11.62
N VAL A 301 3.37 8.62 12.50
CA VAL A 301 4.01 7.71 13.48
C VAL A 301 4.92 6.71 12.74
N ASP A 302 6.16 6.55 13.22
CA ASP A 302 7.22 5.76 12.57
C ASP A 302 7.37 6.08 11.06
N ASN A 303 7.45 7.36 10.74
CA ASN A 303 7.53 7.84 9.36
C ASN A 303 6.33 7.42 8.48
N GLY A 304 5.16 7.27 9.07
CA GLY A 304 3.93 6.84 8.38
C GLY A 304 3.84 5.35 8.11
N MET A 305 4.61 4.54 8.84
CA MET A 305 4.61 3.08 8.69
C MET A 305 3.77 2.35 9.76
N THR A 306 3.31 3.07 10.79
CA THR A 306 2.43 2.53 11.84
C THR A 306 0.98 2.88 11.55
N THR A 307 0.06 1.92 11.72
CA THR A 307 -1.37 2.15 11.74
C THR A 307 -1.82 2.48 13.16
N SER A 308 -2.43 3.64 13.35
CA SER A 308 -2.97 4.08 14.64
C SER A 308 -4.41 3.61 14.80
N VAL A 309 -4.76 2.95 15.89
CA VAL A 309 -6.13 2.54 16.22
C VAL A 309 -6.57 3.14 17.55
N GLY A 310 -7.84 3.43 17.68
CA GLY A 310 -8.42 3.95 18.91
C GLY A 310 -9.94 3.85 18.92
N ARG A 311 -10.58 4.41 19.94
CA ARG A 311 -12.04 4.38 20.05
C ARG A 311 -12.60 2.95 20.10
N LEU A 312 -11.85 1.97 20.58
CA LEU A 312 -12.32 0.59 20.74
C LEU A 312 -13.46 0.54 21.77
N ARG A 313 -14.60 0.02 21.35
CA ARG A 313 -15.79 -0.14 22.18
C ARG A 313 -16.70 -1.24 21.64
N PRO A 314 -17.52 -1.89 22.51
CA PRO A 314 -18.52 -2.85 22.06
C PRO A 314 -19.52 -2.22 21.10
N ASP A 315 -20.03 -3.03 20.18
CA ASP A 315 -21.13 -2.67 19.28
C ASP A 315 -22.31 -3.61 19.50
N SER A 316 -23.46 -3.05 19.81
CA SER A 316 -24.69 -3.83 20.11
C SER A 316 -25.48 -4.22 18.86
N ALA A 317 -25.14 -3.70 17.69
CA ALA A 317 -25.82 -4.01 16.44
C ALA A 317 -25.31 -5.30 15.78
N LEU A 318 -24.13 -5.77 16.17
CA LEU A 318 -23.49 -6.98 15.66
C LEU A 318 -23.30 -8.02 16.76
N THR A 319 -23.39 -9.30 16.42
CA THR A 319 -23.11 -10.40 17.35
C THR A 319 -21.62 -10.43 17.69
N ASN A 320 -21.27 -10.45 18.97
CA ASN A 320 -19.87 -10.27 19.42
C ASN A 320 -19.23 -9.03 18.79
N GLY A 321 -20.02 -7.95 18.63
CA GLY A 321 -19.68 -6.78 17.84
C GLY A 321 -18.69 -5.85 18.54
N TRP A 322 -17.75 -5.33 17.76
CA TRP A 322 -16.80 -4.29 18.17
C TRP A 322 -16.73 -3.20 17.13
N LYS A 323 -16.38 -2.00 17.56
CA LYS A 323 -16.12 -0.86 16.67
C LYS A 323 -14.94 -0.04 17.15
N TYR A 324 -14.20 0.47 16.17
CA TYR A 324 -13.02 1.28 16.40
C TYR A 324 -12.80 2.26 15.23
N VAL A 325 -11.84 3.15 15.40
CA VAL A 325 -11.38 4.04 14.33
C VAL A 325 -9.90 3.77 14.12
N LEU A 326 -9.47 3.78 12.87
CA LEU A 326 -8.05 3.73 12.52
C LEU A 326 -7.65 4.92 11.66
N VAL A 327 -6.35 5.22 11.67
CA VAL A 327 -5.66 6.11 10.74
C VAL A 327 -4.44 5.38 10.20
N SER A 328 -4.30 5.33 8.88
CA SER A 328 -3.12 4.78 8.19
C SER A 328 -2.64 5.73 7.11
N HIS A 329 -1.33 5.83 6.91
CA HIS A 329 -0.75 6.72 5.91
C HIS A 329 -0.85 6.13 4.51
N ASN A 330 -1.71 6.70 3.68
CA ASN A 330 -2.07 6.17 2.36
C ASN A 330 -0.94 6.20 1.32
N THR A 331 -0.03 7.16 1.36
CA THR A 331 1.07 7.28 0.39
C THR A 331 2.38 6.65 0.88
N LYS A 332 2.51 6.40 2.19
CA LYS A 332 3.68 5.73 2.79
C LYS A 332 3.40 4.24 3.02
N MET A 333 2.80 3.80 4.15
CA MET A 333 2.47 2.39 4.38
C MET A 333 1.52 1.85 3.29
N GLY A 334 0.52 2.64 2.89
CA GLY A 334 -0.45 2.26 1.86
C GLY A 334 0.09 2.27 0.42
N ALA A 335 1.34 2.70 0.18
CA ALA A 335 1.93 2.77 -1.15
C ALA A 335 3.46 2.59 -1.12
N ALA A 336 4.25 3.67 -1.26
CA ALA A 336 5.67 3.60 -1.58
C ALA A 336 6.51 2.86 -0.53
N ARG A 337 6.44 3.28 0.74
CA ARG A 337 7.25 2.65 1.80
C ARG A 337 6.79 1.23 2.12
N GLY A 338 5.48 0.96 2.06
CA GLY A 338 4.94 -0.40 2.20
C GLY A 338 5.44 -1.32 1.08
N ALA A 339 5.50 -0.83 -0.17
CA ALA A 339 6.08 -1.55 -1.30
C ALA A 339 7.58 -1.84 -1.11
N ILE A 340 8.33 -0.86 -0.61
CA ILE A 340 9.75 -1.04 -0.32
C ILE A 340 9.94 -2.08 0.78
N LEU A 341 9.16 -2.03 1.86
CA LEU A 341 9.23 -3.01 2.93
C LEU A 341 8.86 -4.43 2.46
N VAL A 342 7.91 -4.57 1.52
CA VAL A 342 7.66 -5.85 0.83
C VAL A 342 8.89 -6.29 0.03
N ALA A 343 9.52 -5.38 -0.71
CA ALA A 343 10.74 -5.70 -1.47
C ALA A 343 11.90 -6.11 -0.56
N GLU A 344 12.09 -5.44 0.59
CA GLU A 344 13.09 -5.80 1.60
C GLU A 344 12.87 -7.21 2.16
N HIS A 345 11.61 -7.58 2.40
CA HIS A 345 11.26 -8.94 2.80
C HIS A 345 11.57 -9.94 1.71
N LEU A 346 11.17 -9.66 0.47
CA LEU A 346 11.40 -10.55 -0.68
C LEU A 346 12.89 -10.71 -1.02
N ASP A 347 13.70 -9.68 -0.78
CA ASP A 347 15.16 -9.73 -0.87
C ASP A 347 15.75 -10.63 0.23
N ALA A 348 15.31 -10.45 1.48
CA ALA A 348 15.76 -11.25 2.62
C ALA A 348 15.42 -12.76 2.44
N GLU A 349 14.26 -13.06 1.85
CA GLU A 349 13.83 -14.43 1.54
C GLU A 349 14.31 -14.94 0.16
N ARG A 350 15.19 -14.18 -0.51
CA ARG A 350 15.81 -14.54 -1.81
C ARG A 350 14.83 -14.71 -2.99
N PHE A 351 13.67 -14.10 -2.93
CA PHE A 351 12.79 -13.96 -4.10
C PHE A 351 13.34 -12.92 -5.08
N ILE A 352 14.00 -11.88 -4.56
CA ILE A 352 14.78 -10.89 -5.32
C ILE A 352 16.25 -11.31 -5.20
N VAL A 353 16.93 -11.38 -6.33
CA VAL A 353 18.36 -11.71 -6.40
C VAL A 353 19.05 -10.54 -7.08
N ALA A 354 20.15 -10.08 -6.50
CA ALA A 354 20.98 -9.05 -7.13
C ALA A 354 21.46 -9.51 -8.53
N PRO A 355 21.55 -8.61 -9.52
CA PRO A 355 21.98 -8.93 -10.87
C PRO A 355 23.43 -9.38 -10.94
#